data_b79b5f8d2f66f1e7183c4846736747a6
#
_entry.id   b79b5f8d2f66f1e7183c4846736747a6
#
_cell.length_a   1.000
_cell.length_b   1.000
_cell.length_c   1.000
_cell.angle_alpha   90.00
_cell.angle_beta   90.00
_cell.angle_gamma   90.00
#
_symmetry.space_group_name_H-M   'P 1'
#
loop_
_entity.id
_entity.type
_entity.pdbx_description
1 polymer ?
#
loop_
_entity_poly.entity_id
_entity_poly.type
_entity_poly.pdbx_seq_one_letter_code
_entity_poly.pdbx_strand_id
1 'polypeptide(L)'
;MPIRKPKPTSPGMRFVSYPDFAEITKSKPEKTLVEGLKKSGGRNALGRKTARHRGGGAKRAYRRVDFKRRKDGIDARVAAIEYDPNRSAYIALLHYVDGEKRYILAPQRLTVGMTVSSGEDADIAVGNCMELVRMPVGTVVHNIELQPGRGGQMARSAGASAQLMAKDGDMATLRLPSGEMRMVRAECRATVGTIGNAEHQNVKVGKAGRKRHMGVRPQTRGVAMNPVDHPHGGGEGSTTAGRHPVTPWGVPTLGYRTRKKNKTSSRYIVRGRRRGKGKQR
;
A
#
# COMPACT_ATOMS: atom_id res chain seq x y z
N MET A 1 -5.02 -4.42 16.82
CA MET A 1 -3.73 -5.09 17.11
C MET A 1 -2.95 -4.26 18.11
N PRO A 2 -2.48 -4.82 19.20
CA PRO A 2 -1.67 -4.07 20.14
C PRO A 2 -0.28 -3.78 19.54
N ILE A 3 0.15 -2.54 19.70
CA ILE A 3 1.51 -2.12 19.42
C ILE A 3 2.34 -2.35 20.68
N ARG A 4 3.39 -3.15 20.57
CA ARG A 4 4.33 -3.40 21.65
C ARG A 4 5.32 -2.23 21.78
N LYS A 5 5.40 -1.62 22.94
CA LYS A 5 6.44 -0.64 23.31
C LYS A 5 7.47 -1.35 24.18
N PRO A 6 8.75 -1.41 23.78
CA PRO A 6 9.79 -1.98 24.64
C PRO A 6 10.13 -1.02 25.79
N LYS A 7 10.80 -1.54 26.83
CA LYS A 7 11.35 -0.72 27.91
C LYS A 7 12.40 0.24 27.35
N PRO A 8 12.46 1.51 27.78
CA PRO A 8 13.37 2.54 27.26
C PRO A 8 14.80 2.39 27.84
N THR A 9 15.43 1.23 27.63
CA THR A 9 16.75 0.90 28.18
C THR A 9 17.90 1.58 27.46
N SER A 10 17.69 2.11 26.27
CA SER A 10 18.68 2.83 25.48
C SER A 10 18.02 3.96 24.67
N PRO A 11 18.81 4.98 24.19
CA PRO A 11 18.25 6.07 23.38
C PRO A 11 17.45 5.60 22.17
N GLY A 12 17.92 4.53 21.50
CA GLY A 12 17.24 3.97 20.33
C GLY A 12 15.93 3.23 20.64
N MET A 13 15.76 2.78 21.90
CA MET A 13 14.54 2.07 22.33
C MET A 13 13.46 3.00 22.86
N ARG A 14 13.81 4.24 23.21
CA ARG A 14 12.89 5.21 23.84
C ARG A 14 11.66 5.52 22.97
N PHE A 15 11.83 5.65 21.68
CA PHE A 15 10.78 6.07 20.75
C PHE A 15 10.32 4.97 19.80
N VAL A 16 10.83 3.77 19.93
CA VAL A 16 10.51 2.65 19.02
C VAL A 16 9.20 1.98 19.44
N SER A 17 8.44 1.53 18.46
CA SER A 17 7.35 0.60 18.68
C SER A 17 7.40 -0.52 17.63
N TYR A 18 6.84 -1.67 17.98
CA TYR A 18 6.80 -2.86 17.14
C TYR A 18 5.37 -3.35 16.99
N PRO A 19 4.99 -3.93 15.84
CA PRO A 19 3.81 -4.77 15.79
C PRO A 19 4.04 -6.01 16.67
N ASP A 20 3.00 -6.52 17.30
CA ASP A 20 3.10 -7.73 18.14
C ASP A 20 3.07 -9.03 17.33
N PHE A 21 2.67 -8.97 16.05
CA PHE A 21 2.54 -10.09 15.12
C PHE A 21 1.56 -11.20 15.56
N ALA A 22 0.62 -10.90 16.46
CA ALA A 22 -0.32 -11.88 17.01
C ALA A 22 -1.18 -12.59 15.94
N GLU A 23 -1.46 -11.95 14.79
CA GLU A 23 -2.22 -12.56 13.69
C GLU A 23 -1.40 -13.53 12.84
N ILE A 24 -0.06 -13.55 12.99
CA ILE A 24 0.81 -14.37 12.15
C ILE A 24 0.87 -15.79 12.73
N THR A 25 0.46 -16.75 11.91
CA THR A 25 0.41 -18.17 12.30
C THR A 25 1.59 -18.98 11.77
N LYS A 26 2.29 -18.48 10.73
CA LYS A 26 3.43 -19.17 10.10
C LYS A 26 4.56 -18.17 9.82
N SER A 27 5.77 -18.50 10.25
CA SER A 27 6.95 -17.64 10.11
C SER A 27 7.71 -17.88 8.80
N LYS A 28 7.72 -19.11 8.28
CA LYS A 28 8.44 -19.49 7.05
C LYS A 28 7.48 -19.43 5.86
N PRO A 29 7.86 -18.75 4.75
CA PRO A 29 7.02 -18.69 3.57
C PRO A 29 6.99 -20.02 2.81
N GLU A 30 5.96 -20.20 1.99
CA GLU A 30 5.86 -21.33 1.07
C GLU A 30 6.92 -21.18 -0.04
N LYS A 31 7.82 -22.16 -0.14
CA LYS A 31 9.02 -22.08 -1.00
C LYS A 31 8.67 -21.94 -2.49
N THR A 32 7.63 -22.60 -2.96
CA THR A 32 7.18 -22.57 -4.36
C THR A 32 6.65 -21.21 -4.79
N LEU A 33 6.23 -20.38 -3.83
CA LEU A 33 5.65 -19.05 -4.07
C LEU A 33 6.63 -17.90 -3.77
N VAL A 34 7.93 -18.20 -3.62
CA VAL A 34 8.95 -17.22 -3.26
C VAL A 34 9.99 -17.11 -4.34
N GLU A 35 10.33 -15.86 -4.67
CA GLU A 35 11.37 -15.52 -5.66
C GLU A 35 12.42 -14.58 -5.06
N GLY A 36 13.63 -14.65 -5.61
CA GLY A 36 14.70 -13.72 -5.25
C GLY A 36 14.40 -12.29 -5.73
N LEU A 37 14.42 -11.32 -4.83
CA LEU A 37 14.22 -9.92 -5.18
C LEU A 37 15.55 -9.21 -5.41
N LYS A 38 15.87 -8.88 -6.66
CA LYS A 38 17.01 -8.02 -7.02
C LYS A 38 16.70 -6.56 -6.65
N LYS A 39 17.69 -5.85 -6.07
CA LYS A 39 17.56 -4.45 -5.67
C LYS A 39 18.24 -3.55 -6.70
N SER A 40 17.51 -2.58 -7.23
CA SER A 40 18.03 -1.60 -8.20
C SER A 40 18.82 -0.46 -7.53
N GLY A 41 18.69 -0.25 -6.23
CA GLY A 41 19.31 0.88 -5.52
C GLY A 41 18.84 2.25 -5.99
N GLY A 42 17.62 2.35 -6.52
CA GLY A 42 17.06 3.58 -7.09
C GLY A 42 17.56 3.92 -8.49
N ARG A 43 18.12 2.95 -9.21
CA ARG A 43 18.57 3.10 -10.60
C ARG A 43 17.55 2.52 -11.59
N ASN A 44 17.47 3.12 -12.78
CA ASN A 44 16.66 2.61 -13.90
C ASN A 44 17.42 1.53 -14.69
N ALA A 45 16.84 1.06 -15.79
CA ALA A 45 17.44 0.07 -16.69
C ALA A 45 18.79 0.52 -17.29
N LEU A 46 18.98 1.84 -17.47
CA LEU A 46 20.22 2.44 -17.96
C LEU A 46 21.28 2.70 -16.86
N GLY A 47 21.04 2.23 -15.64
CA GLY A 47 21.93 2.46 -14.50
C GLY A 47 21.89 3.87 -13.91
N ARG A 48 21.09 4.79 -14.46
CA ARG A 48 20.96 6.17 -13.97
C ARG A 48 20.10 6.23 -12.71
N LYS A 49 20.52 7.05 -11.75
CA LYS A 49 19.80 7.23 -10.48
C LYS A 49 18.53 8.06 -10.70
N THR A 50 17.36 7.41 -10.64
CA THR A 50 16.03 8.05 -10.79
C THR A 50 15.30 8.25 -9.46
N ALA A 51 15.64 7.47 -8.43
CA ALA A 51 15.13 7.63 -7.07
C ALA A 51 16.29 7.86 -6.10
N ARG A 52 16.39 9.10 -5.57
CA ARG A 52 17.44 9.48 -4.61
C ARG A 52 17.24 8.79 -3.26
N HIS A 53 18.33 8.64 -2.49
CA HIS A 53 18.33 8.12 -1.12
C HIS A 53 17.71 6.71 -0.97
N ARG A 54 17.89 5.86 -1.99
CA ARG A 54 17.51 4.45 -1.99
C ARG A 54 18.73 3.57 -2.13
N GLY A 55 18.74 2.42 -1.44
CA GLY A 55 19.79 1.42 -1.55
C GLY A 55 20.14 0.75 -0.23
N GLY A 56 20.87 -0.36 -0.31
CA GLY A 56 21.16 -1.22 0.84
C GLY A 56 19.89 -1.88 1.40
N GLY A 57 19.83 -1.98 2.72
CA GLY A 57 18.75 -2.63 3.45
C GLY A 57 18.88 -4.15 3.52
N ALA A 58 18.01 -4.79 4.35
CA ALA A 58 18.00 -6.23 4.53
C ALA A 58 17.65 -6.98 3.24
N LYS A 59 18.24 -8.17 3.02
CA LYS A 59 17.87 -9.05 1.92
C LYS A 59 16.39 -9.44 2.04
N ARG A 60 15.65 -9.39 0.95
CA ARG A 60 14.22 -9.73 0.91
C ARG A 60 13.96 -10.73 -0.20
N ALA A 61 13.03 -11.64 0.05
CA ALA A 61 12.43 -12.46 -0.98
C ALA A 61 11.05 -11.90 -1.35
N TYR A 62 10.68 -12.00 -2.61
CA TYR A 62 9.37 -11.61 -3.10
C TYR A 62 8.39 -12.78 -2.95
N ARG A 63 7.18 -12.53 -2.46
CA ARG A 63 6.09 -13.50 -2.43
C ARG A 63 5.17 -13.23 -3.61
N ARG A 64 4.90 -14.26 -4.41
CA ARG A 64 3.93 -14.16 -5.51
C ARG A 64 2.53 -14.12 -4.94
N VAL A 65 1.93 -12.93 -4.89
CA VAL A 65 0.57 -12.71 -4.42
C VAL A 65 -0.37 -12.66 -5.61
N ASP A 66 -1.46 -13.42 -5.54
CA ASP A 66 -2.50 -13.43 -6.55
C ASP A 66 -3.41 -12.19 -6.37
N PHE A 67 -3.15 -11.16 -7.18
CA PHE A 67 -3.99 -9.98 -7.25
C PHE A 67 -5.15 -10.11 -8.24
N LYS A 68 -5.16 -11.16 -9.07
CA LYS A 68 -6.16 -11.35 -10.11
C LYS A 68 -7.36 -12.15 -9.65
N ARG A 69 -7.13 -13.12 -8.75
CA ARG A 69 -8.18 -13.96 -8.19
C ARG A 69 -9.07 -14.61 -9.27
N ARG A 70 -8.44 -15.15 -10.31
CA ARG A 70 -9.14 -15.73 -11.49
C ARG A 70 -9.55 -17.19 -11.33
N LYS A 71 -9.42 -17.75 -10.15
CA LYS A 71 -9.78 -19.14 -9.89
C LYS A 71 -11.23 -19.21 -9.44
N ASP A 72 -12.12 -19.11 -10.41
CA ASP A 72 -13.55 -19.00 -10.19
C ASP A 72 -14.17 -20.38 -9.90
N GLY A 73 -15.16 -20.44 -9.01
CA GLY A 73 -15.89 -21.66 -8.66
C GLY A 73 -15.09 -22.71 -7.90
N ILE A 74 -13.84 -22.41 -7.51
CA ILE A 74 -13.00 -23.35 -6.74
C ILE A 74 -12.70 -22.75 -5.37
N ASP A 75 -13.17 -23.44 -4.35
CA ASP A 75 -12.94 -23.02 -2.97
C ASP A 75 -11.50 -23.19 -2.53
N ALA A 76 -11.06 -22.30 -1.67
CA ALA A 76 -9.76 -22.37 -1.04
C ALA A 76 -9.87 -22.18 0.47
N ARG A 77 -9.18 -23.03 1.23
CA ARG A 77 -9.08 -22.92 2.67
C ARG A 77 -7.88 -22.03 3.05
N VAL A 78 -8.07 -21.14 4.01
CA VAL A 78 -6.98 -20.36 4.60
C VAL A 78 -6.12 -21.28 5.47
N ALA A 79 -4.89 -21.55 5.01
CA ALA A 79 -3.96 -22.45 5.69
C ALA A 79 -3.08 -21.71 6.73
N ALA A 80 -2.67 -20.46 6.42
CA ALA A 80 -1.84 -19.66 7.32
C ALA A 80 -1.94 -18.17 7.00
N ILE A 81 -1.64 -17.34 8.00
CA ILE A 81 -1.39 -15.89 7.83
C ILE A 81 0.11 -15.66 8.03
N GLU A 82 0.74 -14.94 7.09
CA GLU A 82 2.19 -14.77 7.04
C GLU A 82 2.59 -13.30 6.90
N TYR A 83 3.80 -13.00 7.38
CA TYR A 83 4.45 -11.70 7.21
C TYR A 83 5.09 -11.57 5.82
N ASP A 84 4.85 -10.47 5.12
CA ASP A 84 5.58 -10.12 3.89
C ASP A 84 6.42 -8.84 4.09
N PRO A 85 7.76 -8.91 3.98
CA PRO A 85 8.63 -7.75 4.13
C PRO A 85 8.50 -6.71 2.99
N ASN A 86 7.77 -7.01 1.93
CA ASN A 86 7.64 -6.15 0.76
C ASN A 86 6.39 -5.27 0.79
N ARG A 87 5.49 -5.51 1.75
CA ARG A 87 4.26 -4.75 1.92
C ARG A 87 3.92 -4.51 3.39
N SER A 88 3.04 -3.57 3.64
CA SER A 88 2.55 -3.29 5.00
C SER A 88 1.46 -4.28 5.45
N ALA A 89 0.69 -4.83 4.52
CA ALA A 89 -0.35 -5.83 4.79
C ALA A 89 0.25 -7.22 5.02
N TYR A 90 -0.39 -8.03 5.86
CA TYR A 90 -0.11 -9.46 5.93
C TYR A 90 -0.70 -10.17 4.71
N ILE A 91 -0.22 -11.39 4.46
CA ILE A 91 -0.70 -12.26 3.37
C ILE A 91 -1.27 -13.54 3.96
N ALA A 92 -2.29 -14.08 3.32
CA ALA A 92 -2.87 -15.36 3.67
C ALA A 92 -2.48 -16.41 2.62
N LEU A 93 -1.99 -17.57 3.08
CA LEU A 93 -1.73 -18.73 2.26
C LEU A 93 -3.04 -19.48 2.08
N LEU A 94 -3.45 -19.68 0.86
CA LEU A 94 -4.62 -20.45 0.47
C LEU A 94 -4.21 -21.81 -0.07
N HIS A 95 -4.91 -22.85 0.34
CA HIS A 95 -4.90 -24.18 -0.26
C HIS A 95 -6.23 -24.38 -0.97
N TYR A 96 -6.19 -24.48 -2.28
CA TYR A 96 -7.35 -24.78 -3.11
C TYR A 96 -7.66 -26.27 -3.08
N VAL A 97 -8.93 -26.61 -3.33
CA VAL A 97 -9.39 -28.03 -3.36
C VAL A 97 -8.64 -28.86 -4.41
N ASP A 98 -8.22 -28.21 -5.52
CA ASP A 98 -7.41 -28.85 -6.59
C ASP A 98 -5.90 -28.97 -6.25
N GLY A 99 -5.49 -28.69 -5.02
CA GLY A 99 -4.12 -28.80 -4.54
C GLY A 99 -3.22 -27.58 -4.82
N GLU A 100 -3.67 -26.59 -5.63
CA GLU A 100 -2.87 -25.38 -5.88
C GLU A 100 -2.80 -24.51 -4.62
N LYS A 101 -1.64 -23.88 -4.42
CA LYS A 101 -1.41 -22.92 -3.35
C LYS A 101 -1.25 -21.53 -3.91
N ARG A 102 -1.87 -20.53 -3.30
CA ARG A 102 -1.68 -19.11 -3.64
C ARG A 102 -1.63 -18.22 -2.41
N TYR A 103 -0.95 -17.10 -2.53
CA TYR A 103 -1.06 -16.03 -1.54
C TYR A 103 -2.09 -15.00 -1.97
N ILE A 104 -2.86 -14.50 -1.01
CA ILE A 104 -3.72 -13.31 -1.15
C ILE A 104 -3.36 -12.27 -0.09
N LEU A 105 -3.85 -11.04 -0.23
CA LEU A 105 -3.82 -10.07 0.88
C LEU A 105 -4.74 -10.58 1.99
N ALA A 106 -4.27 -10.54 3.24
CA ALA A 106 -5.08 -10.94 4.39
C ALA A 106 -6.03 -9.80 4.79
N PRO A 107 -7.36 -9.93 4.61
CA PRO A 107 -8.30 -8.99 5.14
C PRO A 107 -8.42 -9.13 6.66
N GLN A 108 -8.88 -8.07 7.31
CA GLN A 108 -9.20 -8.06 8.72
C GLN A 108 -10.30 -9.09 9.01
N ARG A 109 -10.19 -9.81 10.14
CA ARG A 109 -11.09 -10.89 10.54
C ARG A 109 -10.97 -12.19 9.75
N LEU A 110 -10.06 -12.30 8.78
CA LEU A 110 -9.76 -13.57 8.16
C LEU A 110 -8.95 -14.43 9.14
N THR A 111 -9.39 -15.65 9.41
CA THR A 111 -8.71 -16.59 10.30
C THR A 111 -8.35 -17.89 9.56
N VAL A 112 -7.38 -18.61 10.12
CA VAL A 112 -7.02 -19.95 9.61
C VAL A 112 -8.22 -20.87 9.70
N GLY A 113 -8.43 -21.67 8.66
CA GLY A 113 -9.56 -22.60 8.54
C GLY A 113 -10.76 -22.04 7.77
N MET A 114 -10.91 -20.72 7.64
CA MET A 114 -11.97 -20.13 6.82
C MET A 114 -11.83 -20.52 5.35
N THR A 115 -12.96 -20.68 4.67
CA THR A 115 -13.02 -20.89 3.23
C THR A 115 -13.20 -19.55 2.53
N VAL A 116 -12.52 -19.35 1.41
CA VAL A 116 -12.65 -18.20 0.53
C VAL A 116 -12.85 -18.66 -0.91
N SER A 117 -13.74 -18.01 -1.62
CA SER A 117 -14.07 -18.30 -3.01
C SER A 117 -13.85 -17.08 -3.91
N SER A 118 -13.87 -17.32 -5.20
CA SER A 118 -13.82 -16.27 -6.23
C SER A 118 -14.78 -16.63 -7.35
N GLY A 119 -15.37 -15.63 -7.99
CA GLY A 119 -16.26 -15.83 -9.13
C GLY A 119 -17.61 -15.17 -8.93
N GLU A 120 -18.52 -15.53 -9.81
CA GLU A 120 -19.85 -14.94 -9.87
C GLU A 120 -20.74 -15.41 -8.72
N ASP A 121 -20.63 -16.65 -8.34
CA ASP A 121 -21.47 -17.30 -7.31
C ASP A 121 -20.87 -17.19 -5.90
N ALA A 122 -19.79 -16.41 -5.74
CA ALA A 122 -19.17 -16.24 -4.45
C ALA A 122 -20.04 -15.39 -3.51
N ASP A 123 -20.24 -15.85 -2.28
CA ASP A 123 -20.96 -15.11 -1.23
C ASP A 123 -20.26 -13.80 -0.87
N ILE A 124 -21.02 -12.83 -0.32
CA ILE A 124 -20.51 -11.55 0.15
C ILE A 124 -19.86 -11.74 1.54
N ALA A 125 -18.85 -12.59 1.58
CA ALA A 125 -18.08 -12.89 2.78
C ALA A 125 -16.67 -12.29 2.72
N VAL A 126 -16.06 -12.06 3.89
CA VAL A 126 -14.71 -11.45 3.98
C VAL A 126 -13.68 -12.36 3.30
N GLY A 127 -12.94 -11.80 2.35
CA GLY A 127 -11.91 -12.53 1.58
C GLY A 127 -12.39 -13.04 0.22
N ASN A 128 -13.71 -13.11 -0.02
CA ASN A 128 -14.25 -13.51 -1.31
C ASN A 128 -14.06 -12.41 -2.36
N CYS A 129 -13.86 -12.81 -3.60
CA CYS A 129 -13.56 -11.93 -4.72
C CYS A 129 -14.60 -12.10 -5.83
N MET A 130 -15.24 -11.02 -6.22
CA MET A 130 -16.25 -10.98 -7.27
C MET A 130 -16.24 -9.65 -8.02
N GLU A 131 -17.04 -9.54 -9.05
CA GLU A 131 -17.24 -8.30 -9.78
C GLU A 131 -18.05 -7.29 -8.95
N LEU A 132 -17.73 -5.99 -9.13
CA LEU A 132 -18.44 -4.92 -8.40
C LEU A 132 -19.93 -4.85 -8.74
N VAL A 133 -20.33 -5.30 -9.93
CA VAL A 133 -21.76 -5.35 -10.33
C VAL A 133 -22.58 -6.23 -9.40
N ARG A 134 -21.98 -7.31 -8.88
CA ARG A 134 -22.67 -8.28 -8.01
C ARG A 134 -22.71 -7.88 -6.54
N MET A 135 -21.85 -6.96 -6.13
CA MET A 135 -21.79 -6.49 -4.73
C MET A 135 -22.92 -5.48 -4.44
N PRO A 136 -23.59 -5.53 -3.29
CA PRO A 136 -24.55 -4.50 -2.88
C PRO A 136 -23.82 -3.17 -2.62
N VAL A 137 -24.56 -2.08 -2.83
CA VAL A 137 -24.10 -0.74 -2.47
C VAL A 137 -23.86 -0.67 -0.96
N GLY A 138 -22.78 0.03 -0.56
CA GLY A 138 -22.35 0.10 0.83
C GLY A 138 -21.25 -0.92 1.18
N THR A 139 -21.04 -1.97 0.38
CA THR A 139 -20.01 -2.98 0.63
C THR A 139 -18.64 -2.36 0.71
N VAL A 140 -17.87 -2.79 1.72
CA VAL A 140 -16.47 -2.40 1.91
C VAL A 140 -15.59 -3.40 1.19
N VAL A 141 -14.68 -2.91 0.33
CA VAL A 141 -13.86 -3.73 -0.56
C VAL A 141 -12.39 -3.28 -0.56
N HIS A 142 -11.51 -4.20 -0.92
CA HIS A 142 -10.10 -3.94 -1.13
C HIS A 142 -9.60 -4.67 -2.38
N ASN A 143 -8.32 -4.53 -2.73
CA ASN A 143 -7.69 -5.17 -3.89
C ASN A 143 -8.48 -4.97 -5.18
N ILE A 144 -8.86 -3.71 -5.47
CA ILE A 144 -9.79 -3.35 -6.52
C ILE A 144 -9.06 -3.19 -7.85
N GLU A 145 -9.61 -3.72 -8.91
CA GLU A 145 -9.13 -3.52 -10.27
C GLU A 145 -9.45 -2.12 -10.79
N LEU A 146 -8.60 -1.61 -11.68
CA LEU A 146 -8.86 -0.39 -12.47
C LEU A 146 -9.38 -0.71 -13.87
N GLN A 147 -9.06 -1.88 -14.37
CA GLN A 147 -9.51 -2.43 -15.64
C GLN A 147 -9.79 -3.92 -15.43
N PRO A 148 -10.86 -4.47 -16.01
CA PRO A 148 -11.21 -5.87 -15.87
C PRO A 148 -10.04 -6.80 -16.22
N GLY A 149 -9.81 -7.81 -15.39
CA GLY A 149 -8.80 -8.84 -15.59
C GLY A 149 -7.34 -8.42 -15.44
N ARG A 150 -7.05 -7.17 -15.08
CA ARG A 150 -5.68 -6.68 -14.92
C ARG A 150 -5.10 -6.98 -13.53
N GLY A 151 -5.95 -7.35 -12.61
CA GLY A 151 -5.62 -7.58 -11.21
C GLY A 151 -5.75 -6.33 -10.35
N GLY A 152 -5.96 -6.52 -9.06
CA GLY A 152 -6.18 -5.44 -8.11
C GLY A 152 -5.02 -4.46 -8.03
N GLN A 153 -5.31 -3.17 -8.08
CA GLN A 153 -4.32 -2.10 -8.05
C GLN A 153 -4.59 -1.08 -6.93
N MET A 154 -5.85 -0.91 -6.51
CA MET A 154 -6.25 0.04 -5.47
C MET A 154 -6.53 -0.65 -4.15
N ALA A 155 -6.42 0.09 -3.04
CA ALA A 155 -6.70 -0.36 -1.68
C ALA A 155 -5.97 -1.68 -1.33
N ARG A 156 -4.62 -1.68 -1.39
CA ARG A 156 -3.77 -2.86 -1.12
C ARG A 156 -2.86 -2.71 0.09
N SER A 157 -2.82 -1.55 0.71
CA SER A 157 -1.99 -1.30 1.90
C SER A 157 -2.71 -1.73 3.18
N ALA A 158 -1.96 -1.95 4.25
CA ALA A 158 -2.52 -2.25 5.58
C ALA A 158 -3.61 -1.24 5.98
N GLY A 159 -4.73 -1.74 6.49
CA GLY A 159 -5.88 -0.95 6.91
C GLY A 159 -6.63 -0.23 5.77
N ALA A 160 -6.24 -0.43 4.51
CA ALA A 160 -6.90 0.23 3.39
C ALA A 160 -8.18 -0.53 2.97
N SER A 161 -9.19 0.25 2.63
CA SER A 161 -10.43 -0.24 2.01
C SER A 161 -11.06 0.88 1.19
N ALA A 162 -11.97 0.54 0.30
CA ALA A 162 -12.84 1.47 -0.39
C ALA A 162 -14.29 1.03 -0.16
N GLN A 163 -15.22 1.95 -0.27
CA GLN A 163 -16.65 1.65 -0.15
C GLN A 163 -17.33 1.82 -1.50
N LEU A 164 -18.13 0.84 -1.90
CA LEU A 164 -19.00 0.92 -3.07
C LEU A 164 -20.17 1.85 -2.76
N MET A 165 -20.24 3.00 -3.42
CA MET A 165 -21.22 4.05 -3.14
C MET A 165 -22.43 3.99 -4.04
N ALA A 166 -22.24 3.66 -5.31
CA ALA A 166 -23.30 3.58 -6.32
C ALA A 166 -22.86 2.69 -7.47
N LYS A 167 -23.84 2.18 -8.21
CA LYS A 167 -23.70 1.51 -9.50
C LYS A 167 -24.61 2.22 -10.48
N ASP A 168 -24.07 2.61 -11.63
CA ASP A 168 -24.80 3.32 -12.67
C ASP A 168 -24.37 2.76 -14.04
N GLY A 169 -25.24 2.00 -14.66
CA GLY A 169 -24.94 1.25 -15.88
C GLY A 169 -23.67 0.40 -15.72
N ASP A 170 -22.73 0.58 -16.63
CA ASP A 170 -21.46 -0.16 -16.66
C ASP A 170 -20.41 0.38 -15.67
N MET A 171 -20.76 1.37 -14.83
CA MET A 171 -19.81 2.02 -13.94
C MET A 171 -20.19 1.84 -12.46
N ALA A 172 -19.17 1.59 -11.65
CA ALA A 172 -19.27 1.55 -10.18
C ALA A 172 -18.53 2.73 -9.57
N THR A 173 -19.15 3.47 -8.68
CA THR A 173 -18.55 4.60 -7.96
C THR A 173 -18.02 4.14 -6.62
N LEU A 174 -16.73 4.34 -6.40
CA LEU A 174 -15.99 3.95 -5.20
C LEU A 174 -15.53 5.18 -4.42
N ARG A 175 -15.74 5.15 -3.11
CA ARG A 175 -15.11 6.08 -2.16
C ARG A 175 -13.80 5.48 -1.67
N LEU A 176 -12.68 6.09 -2.07
CA LEU A 176 -11.33 5.64 -1.71
C LEU A 176 -10.92 6.11 -0.30
N PRO A 177 -9.87 5.50 0.32
CA PRO A 177 -9.36 5.92 1.63
C PRO A 177 -8.96 7.40 1.71
N SER A 178 -8.55 7.99 0.59
CA SER A 178 -8.23 9.43 0.49
C SER A 178 -9.44 10.35 0.53
N GLY A 179 -10.67 9.80 0.51
CA GLY A 179 -11.92 10.54 0.37
C GLY A 179 -12.27 10.91 -1.08
N GLU A 180 -11.44 10.54 -2.06
CA GLU A 180 -11.73 10.69 -3.48
C GLU A 180 -12.87 9.74 -3.87
N MET A 181 -13.85 10.24 -4.63
CA MET A 181 -14.87 9.42 -5.27
C MET A 181 -14.49 9.21 -6.73
N ARG A 182 -14.37 7.94 -7.10
CA ARG A 182 -13.89 7.55 -8.41
C ARG A 182 -14.74 6.45 -9.02
N MET A 183 -14.99 6.57 -10.31
CA MET A 183 -15.64 5.53 -11.10
C MET A 183 -14.62 4.50 -11.60
N VAL A 184 -15.06 3.25 -11.63
CA VAL A 184 -14.41 2.11 -12.29
C VAL A 184 -15.47 1.32 -13.04
N ARG A 185 -15.09 0.48 -14.01
CA ARG A 185 -16.04 -0.40 -14.66
C ARG A 185 -16.67 -1.35 -13.65
N ALA A 186 -17.94 -1.64 -13.79
CA ALA A 186 -18.69 -2.53 -12.88
C ALA A 186 -18.21 -3.98 -12.96
N GLU A 187 -17.65 -4.40 -14.11
CA GLU A 187 -16.98 -5.69 -14.34
C GLU A 187 -15.67 -5.84 -13.57
N CYS A 188 -15.09 -4.73 -13.05
CA CYS A 188 -13.85 -4.80 -12.26
C CYS A 188 -14.06 -5.63 -11.00
N ARG A 189 -13.12 -6.54 -10.74
CA ARG A 189 -13.15 -7.37 -9.53
C ARG A 189 -12.60 -6.62 -8.31
N ALA A 190 -13.16 -6.97 -7.17
CA ALA A 190 -12.68 -6.52 -5.87
C ALA A 190 -12.84 -7.64 -4.83
N THR A 191 -12.11 -7.55 -3.75
CA THR A 191 -12.21 -8.49 -2.62
C THR A 191 -12.97 -7.82 -1.48
N VAL A 192 -13.93 -8.54 -0.89
CA VAL A 192 -14.77 -8.05 0.21
C VAL A 192 -13.95 -7.90 1.50
N GLY A 193 -14.17 -6.80 2.21
CA GLY A 193 -13.55 -6.49 3.51
C GLY A 193 -12.47 -5.42 3.46
N THR A 194 -11.90 -5.12 4.63
CA THR A 194 -10.79 -4.19 4.83
C THR A 194 -9.50 -4.99 5.01
N ILE A 195 -8.38 -4.50 4.52
CA ILE A 195 -7.07 -5.16 4.73
C ILE A 195 -6.68 -5.11 6.21
N GLY A 196 -6.14 -6.22 6.73
CA GLY A 196 -5.64 -6.33 8.09
C GLY A 196 -4.44 -5.43 8.40
N ASN A 197 -3.88 -5.56 9.63
CA ASN A 197 -2.73 -4.80 10.12
C ASN A 197 -2.94 -3.26 10.09
N ALA A 198 -4.14 -2.77 10.41
CA ALA A 198 -4.49 -1.35 10.35
C ALA A 198 -3.56 -0.45 11.19
N GLU A 199 -3.05 -0.96 12.32
CA GLU A 199 -2.12 -0.24 13.23
C GLU A 199 -0.70 -0.06 12.66
N HIS A 200 -0.40 -0.58 11.48
CA HIS A 200 0.93 -0.44 10.86
C HIS A 200 1.38 1.03 10.75
N GLN A 201 0.46 1.95 10.52
CA GLN A 201 0.73 3.39 10.45
C GLN A 201 1.24 4.00 11.76
N ASN A 202 0.89 3.39 12.90
CA ASN A 202 1.24 3.85 14.24
C ASN A 202 2.61 3.32 14.71
N VAL A 203 3.25 2.45 13.93
CA VAL A 203 4.57 1.88 14.24
C VAL A 203 5.65 2.94 14.09
N LYS A 204 6.36 3.23 15.18
CA LYS A 204 7.48 4.18 15.21
C LYS A 204 8.81 3.46 14.99
N VAL A 205 9.57 3.93 14.01
CA VAL A 205 10.86 3.33 13.63
C VAL A 205 11.93 3.52 14.72
N GLY A 206 11.91 4.66 15.42
CA GLY A 206 12.70 4.98 16.61
C GLY A 206 14.15 5.39 16.34
N LYS A 207 14.86 4.78 15.38
CA LYS A 207 16.27 5.08 15.09
C LYS A 207 16.62 5.03 13.59
N ALA A 208 17.64 5.79 13.20
CA ALA A 208 18.13 5.86 11.82
C ALA A 208 18.57 4.50 11.25
N GLY A 209 19.18 3.64 12.07
CA GLY A 209 19.62 2.31 11.64
C GLY A 209 18.49 1.42 11.14
N ARG A 210 17.27 1.49 11.72
CA ARG A 210 16.10 0.77 11.19
C ARG A 210 15.70 1.28 9.82
N LYS A 211 15.73 2.60 9.59
CA LYS A 211 15.48 3.16 8.24
C LYS A 211 16.54 2.66 7.24
N ARG A 212 17.81 2.55 7.66
CA ARG A 212 18.89 1.96 6.84
C ARG A 212 18.58 0.51 6.45
N HIS A 213 18.11 -0.32 7.39
CA HIS A 213 17.68 -1.70 7.10
C HIS A 213 16.48 -1.77 6.15
N MET A 214 15.61 -0.73 6.13
CA MET A 214 14.50 -0.62 5.17
C MET A 214 14.96 -0.16 3.77
N GLY A 215 16.25 0.13 3.57
CA GLY A 215 16.81 0.60 2.31
C GLY A 215 16.73 2.11 2.09
N VAL A 216 16.41 2.88 3.12
CA VAL A 216 16.41 4.34 3.07
C VAL A 216 17.80 4.85 3.46
N ARG A 217 18.47 5.57 2.56
CA ARG A 217 19.77 6.20 2.82
C ARG A 217 19.59 7.56 3.49
N PRO A 218 20.61 8.07 4.21
CA PRO A 218 20.59 9.41 4.77
C PRO A 218 20.34 10.47 3.70
N GLN A 219 19.70 11.56 4.11
CA GLN A 219 19.39 12.70 3.25
C GLN A 219 19.83 13.98 3.95
N THR A 220 20.59 14.82 3.24
CA THR A 220 20.91 16.17 3.65
C THR A 220 19.75 17.10 3.32
N ARG A 221 19.41 18.02 4.23
CA ARG A 221 18.40 19.05 4.00
C ARG A 221 18.92 20.08 3.01
N GLY A 222 18.07 20.60 2.12
CA GLY A 222 18.46 21.63 1.15
C GLY A 222 19.05 22.90 1.77
N VAL A 223 18.59 23.28 2.97
CA VAL A 223 19.12 24.44 3.74
C VAL A 223 20.58 24.23 4.19
N ALA A 224 21.04 22.99 4.31
CA ALA A 224 22.42 22.66 4.70
C ALA A 224 23.34 22.40 3.48
N MET A 225 22.89 22.76 2.29
CA MET A 225 23.65 22.63 1.05
C MET A 225 24.18 23.98 0.60
N ASN A 226 25.08 23.98 -0.39
CA ASN A 226 25.52 25.19 -1.06
C ASN A 226 24.45 25.70 -2.05
N PRO A 227 24.47 27.01 -2.42
CA PRO A 227 23.52 27.60 -3.38
C PRO A 227 23.49 26.87 -4.73
N VAL A 228 24.60 26.30 -5.19
CA VAL A 228 24.71 25.53 -6.43
C VAL A 228 23.95 24.20 -6.38
N ASP A 229 23.81 23.62 -5.19
CA ASP A 229 23.23 22.28 -5.02
C ASP A 229 21.72 22.31 -4.75
N HIS A 230 21.23 23.41 -4.17
CA HIS A 230 19.82 23.52 -3.80
C HIS A 230 19.39 25.01 -3.73
N PRO A 231 18.16 25.34 -4.21
CA PRO A 231 17.61 26.70 -4.11
C PRO A 231 17.47 27.25 -2.68
N HIS A 232 17.54 26.39 -1.66
CA HIS A 232 17.56 26.79 -0.24
C HIS A 232 18.98 26.82 0.35
N GLY A 233 20.00 26.60 -0.46
CA GLY A 233 21.37 26.56 0.00
C GLY A 233 21.96 27.94 0.27
N GLY A 234 23.06 27.96 1.01
CA GLY A 234 23.80 29.18 1.36
C GLY A 234 23.41 29.79 2.70
N GLY A 235 24.03 30.90 3.02
CA GLY A 235 23.90 31.63 4.29
C GLY A 235 24.87 31.15 5.37
N GLU A 236 24.95 31.89 6.47
CA GLU A 236 25.73 31.55 7.64
C GLU A 236 24.90 30.77 8.68
N GLY A 237 25.44 29.68 9.18
CA GLY A 237 24.86 28.88 10.24
C GLY A 237 23.48 28.31 9.86
N SER A 238 22.53 28.43 10.77
CA SER A 238 21.16 27.88 10.62
C SER A 238 20.23 28.95 9.99
N THR A 239 20.39 29.19 8.70
CA THR A 239 19.57 30.17 7.97
C THR A 239 18.20 29.61 7.60
N THR A 240 17.21 30.50 7.41
CA THR A 240 15.92 30.18 6.80
C THR A 240 16.08 30.10 5.28
N ALA A 241 15.19 29.38 4.60
CA ALA A 241 15.25 29.19 3.16
C ALA A 241 15.07 30.49 2.33
N GLY A 242 14.64 31.60 2.95
CA GLY A 242 14.43 32.91 2.29
C GLY A 242 13.34 32.92 1.22
N ARG A 243 12.67 31.82 0.95
CA ARG A 243 11.65 31.63 -0.09
C ARG A 243 10.66 30.54 0.27
N HIS A 244 9.59 30.40 -0.52
CA HIS A 244 8.68 29.26 -0.41
C HIS A 244 9.44 27.93 -0.57
N PRO A 245 9.05 26.87 0.19
CA PRO A 245 9.70 25.57 0.09
C PRO A 245 9.62 24.99 -1.32
N VAL A 246 10.77 24.66 -1.88
CA VAL A 246 10.90 24.07 -3.22
C VAL A 246 11.77 22.82 -3.19
N THR A 247 11.64 22.01 -4.25
CA THR A 247 12.51 20.85 -4.50
C THR A 247 13.88 21.33 -5.01
N PRO A 248 14.91 20.45 -5.12
CA PRO A 248 16.18 20.78 -5.77
C PRO A 248 16.04 21.32 -7.20
N TRP A 249 14.94 21.03 -7.85
CA TRP A 249 14.63 21.50 -9.23
C TRP A 249 13.72 22.72 -9.24
N GLY A 250 13.52 23.41 -8.11
CA GLY A 250 12.73 24.62 -8.02
C GLY A 250 11.21 24.43 -8.01
N VAL A 251 10.71 23.20 -8.02
CA VAL A 251 9.26 22.94 -7.99
C VAL A 251 8.71 23.17 -6.58
N PRO A 252 7.66 24.02 -6.39
CA PRO A 252 7.04 24.24 -5.09
C PRO A 252 6.56 22.95 -4.42
N THR A 253 6.83 22.77 -3.12
CA THR A 253 6.47 21.57 -2.36
C THR A 253 5.16 21.72 -1.60
N LEU A 254 4.70 22.94 -1.33
CA LEU A 254 3.46 23.24 -0.62
C LEU A 254 2.40 23.79 -1.58
N GLY A 255 1.23 23.17 -1.58
CA GLY A 255 0.04 23.65 -2.30
C GLY A 255 0.08 23.52 -3.83
N TYR A 256 1.22 23.20 -4.42
CA TYR A 256 1.35 23.10 -5.87
C TYR A 256 0.64 21.86 -6.42
N ARG A 257 -0.12 22.03 -7.50
CA ARG A 257 -0.84 20.93 -8.17
C ARG A 257 0.08 20.23 -9.15
N THR A 258 0.65 19.10 -8.72
CA THR A 258 1.56 18.29 -9.55
C THR A 258 0.83 17.41 -10.56
N ARG A 259 -0.48 17.12 -10.37
CA ARG A 259 -1.27 16.35 -11.34
C ARG A 259 -1.49 17.19 -12.62
N LYS A 260 -1.14 16.62 -13.77
CA LYS A 260 -1.39 17.25 -15.08
C LYS A 260 -2.89 17.50 -15.25
N LYS A 261 -3.28 18.72 -15.75
CA LYS A 261 -4.68 19.10 -15.96
C LYS A 261 -5.42 18.13 -16.89
N ASN A 262 -4.81 17.80 -18.03
CA ASN A 262 -5.41 17.00 -19.11
C ASN A 262 -5.08 15.51 -19.00
N LYS A 263 -5.04 14.96 -17.76
CA LYS A 263 -4.84 13.53 -17.58
C LYS A 263 -6.13 12.79 -17.90
N THR A 264 -6.08 11.83 -18.84
CA THR A 264 -7.24 11.04 -19.30
C THR A 264 -8.04 10.40 -18.17
N SER A 265 -7.35 9.93 -17.11
CA SER A 265 -8.00 9.35 -15.93
C SER A 265 -8.77 10.36 -15.08
N SER A 266 -8.77 11.67 -15.41
CA SER A 266 -9.54 12.68 -14.68
C SER A 266 -11.04 12.55 -14.91
N ARG A 267 -11.46 12.02 -16.06
CA ARG A 267 -12.88 11.75 -16.38
C ARG A 267 -13.56 10.77 -15.42
N TYR A 268 -12.78 9.89 -14.77
CA TYR A 268 -13.28 8.91 -13.81
C TYR A 268 -13.33 9.44 -12.37
N ILE A 269 -12.94 10.68 -12.10
CA ILE A 269 -12.97 11.29 -10.76
C ILE A 269 -14.23 12.12 -10.65
N VAL A 270 -15.22 11.62 -9.88
CA VAL A 270 -16.46 12.33 -9.60
C VAL A 270 -16.22 13.47 -8.60
N ARG A 271 -15.48 13.17 -7.53
CA ARG A 271 -15.11 14.15 -6.51
C ARG A 271 -13.68 13.93 -6.06
N GLY A 272 -12.83 14.95 -6.18
CA GLY A 272 -11.46 14.90 -5.72
C GLY A 272 -11.37 14.74 -4.19
N ARG A 273 -10.17 14.32 -3.70
CA ARG A 273 -9.91 14.26 -2.26
C ARG A 273 -10.17 15.60 -1.59
N ARG A 274 -10.68 15.58 -0.36
CA ARG A 274 -10.88 16.79 0.44
C ARG A 274 -9.53 17.49 0.62
N ARG A 275 -9.47 18.78 0.30
CA ARG A 275 -8.35 19.64 0.66
C ARG A 275 -8.47 19.95 2.15
N GLY A 276 -7.36 19.96 2.87
CA GLY A 276 -7.34 20.52 4.22
C GLY A 276 -7.91 21.94 4.19
N LYS A 277 -8.42 22.43 5.32
CA LYS A 277 -8.97 23.79 5.49
C LYS A 277 -7.85 24.86 5.33
N GLY A 278 -7.20 24.90 4.18
CA GLY A 278 -6.24 25.93 3.77
C GLY A 278 -6.88 26.75 2.67
N LYS A 279 -7.26 27.96 3.01
CA LYS A 279 -7.69 29.10 2.18
C LYS A 279 -8.11 28.75 0.74
N GLN A 280 -9.40 28.79 0.50
CA GLN A 280 -9.94 29.04 -0.83
C GLN A 280 -9.31 30.37 -1.30
N ARG A 281 -8.54 30.32 -2.36
CA ARG A 281 -8.22 31.44 -3.23
C ARG A 281 -8.74 31.13 -4.60
#